data_9a930df5341d06dec31573e6ddcb3cb1
#
_entry.id   9a930df5341d06dec31573e6ddcb3cb1
#
_cell.length_a   1.000
_cell.length_b   1.000
_cell.length_c   1.000
_cell.angle_alpha   90.00
_cell.angle_beta   90.00
_cell.angle_gamma   90.00
#
_symmetry.space_group_name_H-M   'P 1'
#
loop_
_entity.id
_entity.type
_entity.pdbx_description
1 polymer ?
#
loop_
_entity_poly.entity_id
_entity_poly.type
_entity_poly.pdbx_seq_one_letter_code
_entity_poly.pdbx_strand_id
1 'polypeptide(L)'
;MDGDYQQGNFRLKDVEEKQNILKDRLLLIGQNLIDTKEETSDRLIELKKDVEVLKEEVEKIKSFLDLVSSEMGKFAKKEDLEILKKQAKMFQPLEFLKKSHKEE
;
A
#
# COMPACT_ATOMS: atom_id res chain seq x y z
N MET A 1 -58.78 11.74 45.77
CA MET A 1 -57.56 12.52 45.98
C MET A 1 -56.33 11.64 46.24
N ASP A 2 -56.46 10.58 47.05
CA ASP A 2 -55.32 9.68 47.32
C ASP A 2 -54.78 8.92 46.00
N GLY A 3 -55.70 8.64 45.09
CA GLY A 3 -55.31 7.99 43.81
C GLY A 3 -54.48 8.87 42.92
N ASP A 4 -54.68 10.19 42.92
CA ASP A 4 -53.86 11.13 42.09
C ASP A 4 -52.47 11.29 42.67
N TYR A 5 -52.30 11.24 43.98
CA TYR A 5 -51.01 11.27 44.65
C TYR A 5 -50.20 10.02 44.39
N GLN A 6 -50.79 8.86 44.39
CA GLN A 6 -50.15 7.59 44.08
C GLN A 6 -49.72 7.49 42.60
N GLN A 7 -50.57 7.97 41.70
CA GLN A 7 -50.24 8.04 40.29
C GLN A 7 -49.12 9.01 40.00
N GLY A 8 -49.10 10.17 40.67
CA GLY A 8 -48.04 11.16 40.57
C GLY A 8 -46.70 10.62 41.07
N ASN A 9 -46.66 9.93 42.20
CA ASN A 9 -45.49 9.29 42.78
C ASN A 9 -44.99 8.14 41.88
N PHE A 10 -45.88 7.39 41.29
CA PHE A 10 -45.56 6.31 40.40
C PHE A 10 -44.90 6.84 39.10
N ARG A 11 -45.41 7.92 38.54
CA ARG A 11 -44.83 8.60 37.36
C ARG A 11 -43.47 9.19 37.66
N LEU A 12 -43.27 9.80 38.84
CA LEU A 12 -41.99 10.33 39.27
C LEU A 12 -40.95 9.25 39.41
N LYS A 13 -41.28 8.10 40.01
CA LYS A 13 -40.40 6.95 40.11
C LYS A 13 -40.03 6.38 38.75
N ASP A 14 -41.00 6.29 37.83
CA ASP A 14 -40.78 5.82 36.48
C ASP A 14 -39.83 6.74 35.71
N VAL A 15 -40.01 8.06 35.85
CA VAL A 15 -39.10 9.06 35.24
C VAL A 15 -37.70 8.97 35.85
N GLU A 16 -37.57 8.80 37.14
CA GLU A 16 -36.28 8.65 37.83
C GLU A 16 -35.55 7.39 37.37
N GLU A 17 -36.25 6.28 37.23
CA GLU A 17 -35.69 5.03 36.70
C GLU A 17 -35.20 5.20 35.27
N LYS A 18 -35.99 5.84 34.41
CA LYS A 18 -35.62 6.14 33.04
C LYS A 18 -34.41 7.06 32.98
N GLN A 19 -34.32 8.06 33.84
CA GLN A 19 -33.17 8.95 33.94
C GLN A 19 -31.92 8.19 34.35
N ASN A 20 -32.03 7.28 35.33
CA ASN A 20 -30.88 6.46 35.74
C ASN A 20 -30.38 5.53 34.62
N ILE A 21 -31.31 4.90 33.91
CA ILE A 21 -30.98 4.08 32.75
C ILE A 21 -30.25 4.91 31.67
N LEU A 22 -30.75 6.12 31.39
CA LEU A 22 -30.12 7.02 30.41
C LEU A 22 -28.74 7.47 30.86
N LYS A 23 -28.55 7.75 32.15
CA LYS A 23 -27.21 8.07 32.70
C LYS A 23 -26.26 6.91 32.54
N ASP A 24 -26.66 5.70 32.85
CA ASP A 24 -25.84 4.50 32.71
C ASP A 24 -25.46 4.28 31.25
N ARG A 25 -26.40 4.45 30.32
CA ARG A 25 -26.16 4.35 28.90
C ARG A 25 -25.19 5.43 28.41
N LEU A 26 -25.32 6.65 28.87
CA LEU A 26 -24.42 7.75 28.56
C LEU A 26 -23.00 7.46 29.04
N LEU A 27 -22.86 6.91 30.24
CA LEU A 27 -21.56 6.49 30.77
C LEU A 27 -20.92 5.39 29.92
N LEU A 28 -21.71 4.40 29.51
CA LEU A 28 -21.25 3.33 28.62
C LEU A 28 -20.83 3.86 27.26
N ILE A 29 -21.61 4.75 26.67
CA ILE A 29 -21.27 5.40 25.39
C ILE A 29 -19.98 6.20 25.53
N GLY A 30 -19.85 6.96 26.61
CA GLY A 30 -18.63 7.72 26.89
C GLY A 30 -17.42 6.83 27.02
N GLN A 31 -17.53 5.71 27.73
CA GLN A 31 -16.45 4.75 27.88
C GLN A 31 -16.11 4.10 26.55
N ASN A 32 -17.10 3.70 25.77
CA ASN A 32 -16.90 3.14 24.44
C ASN A 32 -16.21 4.13 23.50
N LEU A 33 -16.56 5.42 23.60
CA LEU A 33 -15.91 6.46 22.80
C LEU A 33 -14.43 6.60 23.16
N ILE A 34 -14.11 6.57 24.44
CA ILE A 34 -12.71 6.63 24.92
C ILE A 34 -11.94 5.42 24.43
N ASP A 35 -12.49 4.22 24.59
CA ASP A 35 -11.86 2.97 24.15
C ASP A 35 -11.66 2.95 22.64
N THR A 36 -12.66 3.38 21.87
CA THR A 36 -12.57 3.47 20.42
C THR A 36 -11.51 4.48 19.98
N LYS A 37 -11.42 5.60 20.68
CA LYS A 37 -10.40 6.62 20.40
C LYS A 37 -9.00 6.08 20.64
N GLU A 38 -8.79 5.35 21.73
CA GLU A 38 -7.50 4.73 22.03
C GLU A 38 -7.14 3.67 21.00
N GLU A 39 -8.06 2.77 20.67
CA GLU A 39 -7.85 1.75 19.62
C GLU A 39 -7.54 2.38 18.27
N THR A 40 -8.28 3.42 17.89
CA THR A 40 -8.08 4.13 16.63
C THR A 40 -6.70 4.80 16.60
N SER A 41 -6.31 5.41 17.72
CA SER A 41 -4.98 6.03 17.85
C SER A 41 -3.87 5.01 17.69
N ASP A 42 -3.99 3.87 18.35
CA ASP A 42 -2.99 2.78 18.27
C ASP A 42 -2.90 2.22 16.85
N ARG A 43 -4.05 2.00 16.20
CA ARG A 43 -4.11 1.54 14.81
C ARG A 43 -3.50 2.55 13.84
N LEU A 44 -3.70 3.84 14.07
CA LEU A 44 -3.08 4.89 13.26
C LEU A 44 -1.56 4.88 13.38
N ILE A 45 -1.04 4.66 14.57
CA ILE A 45 0.40 4.55 14.82
C ILE A 45 0.97 3.34 14.07
N GLU A 46 0.31 2.19 14.16
CA GLU A 46 0.72 0.98 13.44
C GLU A 46 0.67 1.18 11.92
N LEU A 47 -0.42 1.79 11.42
CA LEU A 47 -0.56 2.10 10.00
C LEU A 47 0.54 3.03 9.48
N LYS A 48 0.91 4.03 10.26
CA LYS A 48 2.01 4.93 9.91
C LYS A 48 3.33 4.18 9.80
N LYS A 49 3.61 3.28 10.73
CA LYS A 49 4.80 2.42 10.68
C LYS A 49 4.79 1.52 9.44
N ASP A 50 3.65 0.89 9.16
CA ASP A 50 3.50 0.02 7.98
C ASP A 50 3.69 0.80 6.69
N VAL A 51 3.14 2.02 6.61
CA VAL A 51 3.31 2.89 5.45
C VAL A 51 4.77 3.29 5.27
N GLU A 52 5.51 3.57 6.34
CA GLU A 52 6.94 3.88 6.27
C GLU A 52 7.76 2.69 5.77
N VAL A 53 7.47 1.50 6.29
CA VAL A 53 8.11 0.26 5.82
C VAL A 53 7.80 0.00 4.35
N LEU A 54 6.55 0.18 3.95
CA LEU A 54 6.15 0.04 2.54
C LEU A 54 6.85 1.04 1.63
N LYS A 55 7.01 2.28 2.06
CA LYS A 55 7.76 3.29 1.32
C LYS A 55 9.21 2.89 1.10
N GLU A 56 9.87 2.40 2.15
CA GLU A 56 11.24 1.90 2.06
C GLU A 56 11.35 0.71 1.10
N GLU A 57 10.41 -0.23 1.18
CA GLU A 57 10.36 -1.39 0.28
C GLU A 57 10.14 -0.97 -1.17
N VAL A 58 9.23 -0.02 -1.40
CA VAL A 58 8.98 0.54 -2.74
C VAL A 58 10.23 1.22 -3.30
N GLU A 59 10.96 1.97 -2.49
CA GLU A 59 12.22 2.59 -2.92
C GLU A 59 13.28 1.54 -3.28
N LYS A 60 13.39 0.48 -2.49
CA LYS A 60 14.29 -0.64 -2.80
C LYS A 60 13.91 -1.33 -4.10
N ILE A 61 12.62 -1.55 -4.33
CA ILE A 61 12.12 -2.15 -5.58
C ILE A 61 12.43 -1.24 -6.76
N LYS A 62 12.23 0.06 -6.63
CA LYS A 62 12.57 1.04 -7.67
C LYS A 62 14.06 1.02 -8.00
N SER A 63 14.91 1.03 -6.98
CA SER A 63 16.36 0.93 -7.16
C SER A 63 16.77 -0.37 -7.84
N PHE A 64 16.15 -1.47 -7.45
CA PHE A 64 16.39 -2.77 -8.06
C PHE A 64 15.95 -2.79 -9.54
N LEU A 65 14.77 -2.23 -9.82
CA LEU A 65 14.27 -2.12 -11.21
C LEU A 65 15.17 -1.25 -12.07
N ASP A 66 15.67 -0.14 -11.55
CA ASP A 66 16.62 0.72 -12.24
C ASP A 66 17.92 -0.01 -12.53
N LEU A 67 18.42 -0.76 -11.56
CA LEU A 67 19.62 -1.58 -11.74
C LEU A 67 19.40 -2.65 -12.80
N VAL A 68 18.30 -3.39 -12.74
CA VAL A 68 17.95 -4.43 -13.72
C VAL A 68 17.79 -3.84 -15.11
N SER A 69 17.10 -2.69 -15.21
CA SER A 69 16.95 -1.98 -16.50
C SER A 69 18.30 -1.56 -17.09
N SER A 70 19.18 -1.04 -16.24
CA SER A 70 20.53 -0.65 -16.63
C SER A 70 21.36 -1.85 -17.11
N GLU A 71 21.31 -2.94 -16.36
CA GLU A 71 22.03 -4.18 -16.72
C GLU A 71 21.47 -4.81 -17.99
N MET A 72 20.16 -4.84 -18.16
CA MET A 72 19.51 -5.31 -19.39
C MET A 72 19.88 -4.44 -20.60
N GLY A 73 19.93 -3.12 -20.41
CA GLY A 73 20.36 -2.20 -21.45
C GLY A 73 21.80 -2.46 -21.89
N LYS A 74 22.69 -2.68 -20.95
CA LYS A 74 24.10 -3.05 -21.23
C LYS A 74 24.19 -4.41 -21.91
N PHE A 75 23.42 -5.37 -21.49
CA PHE A 75 23.38 -6.71 -22.05
C PHE A 75 22.88 -6.68 -23.51
N ALA A 76 21.81 -5.97 -23.78
CA ALA A 76 21.24 -5.78 -25.09
C ALA A 76 22.23 -5.10 -26.04
N LYS A 77 22.94 -4.07 -25.58
CA LYS A 77 24.01 -3.42 -26.35
C LYS A 77 25.15 -4.35 -26.66
N LYS A 78 25.53 -5.21 -25.72
CA LYS A 78 26.57 -6.22 -25.92
C LYS A 78 26.17 -7.26 -26.97
N GLU A 79 24.92 -7.74 -26.88
CA GLU A 79 24.37 -8.67 -27.89
C GLU A 79 24.30 -8.03 -29.25
N ASP A 80 23.83 -6.80 -29.35
CA ASP A 80 23.77 -6.05 -30.60
C ASP A 80 25.17 -5.89 -31.21
N LEU A 81 26.18 -5.59 -30.40
CA LEU A 81 27.58 -5.53 -30.84
C LEU A 81 28.11 -6.86 -31.34
N GLU A 82 27.81 -7.95 -30.64
CA GLU A 82 28.20 -9.30 -31.05
C GLU A 82 27.53 -9.70 -32.35
N ILE A 83 26.25 -9.39 -32.52
CA ILE A 83 25.49 -9.63 -33.75
C ILE A 83 26.12 -8.83 -34.90
N LEU A 84 26.42 -7.55 -34.68
CA LEU A 84 27.08 -6.69 -35.65
C LEU A 84 28.46 -7.21 -36.04
N LYS A 85 29.25 -7.68 -35.07
CA LYS A 85 30.55 -8.28 -35.30
C LYS A 85 30.44 -9.56 -36.15
N LYS A 86 29.48 -10.42 -35.87
CA LYS A 86 29.18 -11.63 -36.62
C LYS A 86 28.77 -11.30 -38.05
N GLN A 87 27.90 -10.31 -38.23
CA GLN A 87 27.48 -9.84 -39.56
C GLN A 87 28.66 -9.28 -40.34
N ALA A 88 29.52 -8.51 -39.70
CA ALA A 88 30.71 -7.98 -40.35
C ALA A 88 31.68 -9.07 -40.78
N LYS A 89 31.84 -10.10 -39.94
CA LYS A 89 32.66 -11.28 -40.29
C LYS A 89 32.08 -12.08 -41.47
N MET A 90 30.76 -12.17 -41.56
CA MET A 90 30.06 -12.82 -42.68
C MET A 90 30.20 -12.01 -43.97
N PHE A 91 30.15 -10.70 -43.89
CA PHE A 91 30.30 -9.81 -45.03
C PHE A 91 31.69 -9.83 -45.62
N GLN A 92 32.75 -9.96 -44.84
CA GLN A 92 34.12 -10.00 -45.29
C GLN A 92 34.41 -11.17 -46.26
N PRO A 93 34.02 -12.41 -45.99
CA PRO A 93 34.21 -13.50 -46.94
C PRO A 93 33.46 -13.31 -48.24
N LEU A 94 32.23 -12.74 -48.17
CA LEU A 94 31.42 -12.46 -49.34
C LEU A 94 32.07 -11.39 -50.24
N GLU A 95 32.61 -10.34 -49.67
CA GLU A 95 33.35 -9.31 -50.38
C GLU A 95 34.62 -9.87 -51.00
N PHE A 96 35.32 -10.71 -50.29
CA PHE A 96 36.53 -11.39 -50.79
C PHE A 96 36.20 -12.31 -51.99
N LEU A 97 35.11 -13.04 -51.90
CA LEU A 97 34.62 -13.87 -53.01
C LEU A 97 34.20 -13.04 -54.22
N LYS A 98 33.55 -11.90 -53.99
CA LYS A 98 33.16 -10.95 -55.03
C LYS A 98 34.39 -10.32 -55.74
N LYS A 99 35.43 -9.97 -54.99
CA LYS A 99 36.68 -9.44 -55.52
C LYS A 99 37.44 -10.50 -56.32
N SER A 100 37.46 -11.71 -55.84
CA SER A 100 38.05 -12.86 -56.52
C SER A 100 37.33 -13.14 -57.83
N HIS A 101 36.05 -13.06 -57.94
CA HIS A 101 35.26 -13.20 -59.16
C HIS A 101 35.46 -12.04 -60.17
N LYS A 102 35.67 -10.83 -59.67
CA LYS A 102 35.95 -9.67 -60.56
C LYS A 102 37.34 -9.66 -61.16
N GLU A 103 38.29 -10.29 -60.51
CA GLU A 103 39.68 -10.41 -61.01
C GLU A 103 39.84 -11.51 -62.02
N GLU A 104 38.89 -12.45 -62.08
CA GLU A 104 38.82 -13.46 -63.12
C GLU A 104 38.14 -12.91 -64.41
#